data_5f0e7edecb3f29aef673bafb7d596eaa
#
_entry.id   5f0e7edecb3f29aef673bafb7d596eaa
#
_cell.length_a   1.000
_cell.length_b   1.000
_cell.length_c   1.000
_cell.angle_alpha   90.00
_cell.angle_beta   90.00
_cell.angle_gamma   90.00
#
_symmetry.space_group_name_H-M   'P 1'
#
loop_
_entity.id
_entity.type
_entity.pdbx_description
1 polymer ?
#
loop_
_entity_poly.entity_id
_entity_poly.type
_entity_poly.pdbx_seq_one_letter_code
_entity_poly.pdbx_strand_id
1 'polypeptide(L)'
;MNKSIFWHRRDLRIHDNAGLHKALKSSSTVQPIFIFDRNILDLLPRNDQRVLFIYQYVQKLKEAYQKLGSDLWVFYGNPLEILPKLTEEKEFDSVFTNRDYEPYALERDKTIFDLLKSKNVEFHGAKDHVIFEKNEVLKDDGKPYTVFTPYSRKWKAKLNDYYLFTYSVEKYLGNLNKGIEEVKFLSLQKMGFSDVQLFPFPKDVTSDDLIKNYDLRRNFPSVEGTSRLSVHLRFGTISIRELARQAQHLNETFLNELIWRD
;
A
#
# COMPACT_ATOMS: atom_id res chain seq x y z
N MET A 1 -16.34 -23.13 -2.25
CA MET A 1 -15.96 -21.97 -1.41
C MET A 1 -14.82 -21.27 -2.12
N ASN A 2 -14.92 -19.96 -2.35
CA ASN A 2 -13.90 -19.22 -3.10
C ASN A 2 -12.73 -18.86 -2.16
N LYS A 3 -11.51 -19.35 -2.46
CA LYS A 3 -10.28 -19.07 -1.73
C LYS A 3 -9.46 -18.03 -2.46
N SER A 4 -8.99 -17.01 -1.77
CA SER A 4 -8.22 -15.92 -2.38
C SER A 4 -6.93 -15.61 -1.65
N ILE A 5 -5.97 -15.14 -2.39
CA ILE A 5 -4.79 -14.46 -1.86
C ILE A 5 -5.05 -12.96 -1.83
N PHE A 6 -4.65 -12.29 -0.75
CA PHE A 6 -4.44 -10.85 -0.76
C PHE A 6 -2.94 -10.55 -0.69
N TRP A 7 -2.39 -10.03 -1.79
CA TRP A 7 -0.97 -9.72 -1.90
C TRP A 7 -0.71 -8.26 -1.52
N HIS A 8 -0.19 -8.05 -0.30
CA HIS A 8 0.33 -6.77 0.15
C HIS A 8 1.60 -6.38 -0.60
N ARG A 9 1.74 -5.08 -0.88
CA ARG A 9 2.91 -4.50 -1.54
C ARG A 9 3.29 -3.15 -0.91
N ARG A 10 2.73 -2.05 -1.40
CA ARG A 10 2.90 -0.68 -0.89
C ARG A 10 1.65 -0.23 -0.11
N ASP A 11 1.12 -1.12 0.70
CA ASP A 11 -0.12 -0.98 1.45
C ASP A 11 -0.02 -1.74 2.78
N LEU A 12 1.06 -1.43 3.54
CA LEU A 12 1.45 -2.18 4.74
C LEU A 12 0.55 -1.84 5.95
N ARG A 13 -0.77 -2.01 5.77
CA ARG A 13 -1.80 -1.83 6.79
C ARG A 13 -3.01 -2.72 6.52
N ILE A 14 -3.80 -2.99 7.57
CA ILE A 14 -5.09 -3.68 7.47
C ILE A 14 -6.22 -2.65 7.32
N HIS A 15 -6.26 -1.65 8.21
CA HIS A 15 -7.30 -0.62 8.24
C HIS A 15 -7.37 0.17 6.93
N ASP A 16 -8.61 0.48 6.48
CA ASP A 16 -8.90 1.26 5.27
C ASP A 16 -8.08 0.82 4.04
N ASN A 17 -8.02 -0.49 3.78
CA ASN A 17 -7.31 -1.09 2.67
C ASN A 17 -8.30 -1.57 1.60
N ALA A 18 -8.34 -0.90 0.45
CA ALA A 18 -9.34 -1.12 -0.59
C ALA A 18 -9.29 -2.53 -1.18
N GLY A 19 -8.09 -3.04 -1.49
CA GLY A 19 -7.90 -4.37 -2.06
C GLY A 19 -8.22 -5.47 -1.07
N LEU A 20 -7.78 -5.33 0.18
CA LEU A 20 -8.08 -6.28 1.25
C LEU A 20 -9.59 -6.32 1.54
N HIS A 21 -10.24 -5.15 1.62
CA HIS A 21 -11.70 -5.08 1.77
C HIS A 21 -12.41 -5.82 0.63
N LYS A 22 -11.99 -5.60 -0.63
CA LYS A 22 -12.56 -6.26 -1.79
C LYS A 22 -12.36 -7.78 -1.73
N ALA A 23 -11.16 -8.24 -1.40
CA ALA A 23 -10.84 -9.66 -1.24
C ALA A 23 -11.73 -10.31 -0.18
N LEU A 24 -11.77 -9.76 1.03
CA LEU A 24 -12.54 -10.29 2.15
C LEU A 24 -14.05 -10.28 1.89
N LYS A 25 -14.57 -9.28 1.17
CA LYS A 25 -15.98 -9.19 0.82
C LYS A 25 -16.40 -10.21 -0.25
N SER A 26 -15.48 -10.57 -1.15
CA SER A 26 -15.79 -11.42 -2.34
C SER A 26 -15.45 -12.88 -2.13
N SER A 27 -14.70 -13.23 -1.08
CA SER A 27 -14.18 -14.58 -0.87
C SER A 27 -14.56 -15.13 0.50
N SER A 28 -14.75 -16.45 0.56
CA SER A 28 -15.01 -17.14 1.83
C SER A 28 -13.78 -17.31 2.70
N THR A 29 -12.60 -17.31 2.06
CA THR A 29 -11.31 -17.42 2.75
C THR A 29 -10.27 -16.59 2.03
N VAL A 30 -9.56 -15.73 2.77
CA VAL A 30 -8.50 -14.86 2.24
C VAL A 30 -7.21 -15.08 3.00
N GLN A 31 -6.15 -15.44 2.28
CA GLN A 31 -4.79 -15.56 2.81
C GLN A 31 -3.99 -14.29 2.49
N PRO A 32 -3.63 -13.46 3.47
CA PRO A 32 -2.72 -12.36 3.26
C PRO A 32 -1.30 -12.85 3.02
N ILE A 33 -0.63 -12.26 2.03
CA ILE A 33 0.79 -12.54 1.77
C ILE A 33 1.58 -11.25 1.53
N PHE A 34 2.90 -11.33 1.72
CA PHE A 34 3.86 -10.32 1.29
C PHE A 34 5.04 -11.01 0.59
N ILE A 35 5.55 -10.42 -0.49
CA ILE A 35 6.72 -10.92 -1.20
C ILE A 35 7.80 -9.84 -1.21
N PHE A 36 8.94 -10.13 -0.58
CA PHE A 36 10.16 -9.37 -0.80
C PHE A 36 10.68 -9.71 -2.20
N ASP A 37 10.37 -8.82 -3.16
CA ASP A 37 10.63 -9.02 -4.59
C ASP A 37 12.13 -8.84 -4.90
N ARG A 38 12.81 -9.92 -5.28
CA ARG A 38 14.23 -9.94 -5.59
C ARG A 38 14.59 -9.04 -6.77
N ASN A 39 13.71 -8.91 -7.77
CA ASN A 39 13.96 -8.04 -8.91
C ASN A 39 14.10 -6.56 -8.52
N ILE A 40 13.49 -6.17 -7.37
CA ILE A 40 13.67 -4.84 -6.80
C ILE A 40 14.86 -4.84 -5.83
N LEU A 41 14.92 -5.82 -4.92
CA LEU A 41 15.85 -5.80 -3.79
C LEU A 41 17.30 -6.04 -4.21
N ASP A 42 17.54 -6.91 -5.21
CA ASP A 42 18.89 -7.24 -5.66
C ASP A 42 19.63 -6.05 -6.29
N LEU A 43 18.89 -5.00 -6.67
CA LEU A 43 19.43 -3.73 -7.20
C LEU A 43 19.78 -2.71 -6.12
N LEU A 44 19.42 -2.95 -4.86
CA LEU A 44 19.58 -2.00 -3.77
C LEU A 44 20.87 -2.22 -2.98
N PRO A 45 21.46 -1.15 -2.41
CA PRO A 45 22.55 -1.28 -1.45
C PRO A 45 22.15 -2.15 -0.25
N ARG A 46 23.09 -2.93 0.28
CA ARG A 46 22.81 -3.87 1.37
C ARG A 46 22.44 -3.21 2.71
N ASN A 47 22.72 -1.93 2.85
CA ASN A 47 22.36 -1.09 4.01
C ASN A 47 21.19 -0.13 3.70
N ASP A 48 20.40 -0.37 2.65
CA ASP A 48 19.29 0.51 2.27
C ASP A 48 18.23 0.55 3.38
N GLN A 49 18.05 1.72 3.96
CA GLN A 49 17.13 1.93 5.09
C GLN A 49 15.66 1.74 4.74
N ARG A 50 15.32 1.83 3.44
CA ARG A 50 13.94 1.55 2.97
C ARG A 50 13.61 0.07 3.13
N VAL A 51 14.59 -0.82 2.90
CA VAL A 51 14.41 -2.27 3.09
C VAL A 51 14.20 -2.59 4.56
N LEU A 52 14.99 -1.98 5.45
CA LEU A 52 14.81 -2.11 6.90
C LEU A 52 13.43 -1.59 7.34
N PHE A 53 13.00 -0.43 6.83
CA PHE A 53 11.68 0.13 7.12
C PHE A 53 10.55 -0.85 6.72
N ILE A 54 10.58 -1.33 5.47
CA ILE A 54 9.59 -2.29 4.97
C ILE A 54 9.58 -3.55 5.85
N TYR A 55 10.76 -4.09 6.17
CA TYR A 55 10.90 -5.29 6.99
C TYR A 55 10.23 -5.12 8.36
N GLN A 56 10.50 -4.02 9.06
CA GLN A 56 9.88 -3.73 10.36
C GLN A 56 8.35 -3.59 10.26
N TYR A 57 7.84 -2.95 9.19
CA TYR A 57 6.39 -2.81 9.00
C TYR A 57 5.72 -4.12 8.57
N VAL A 58 6.39 -4.97 7.80
CA VAL A 58 5.90 -6.32 7.49
C VAL A 58 5.84 -7.19 8.75
N GLN A 59 6.80 -7.05 9.68
CA GLN A 59 6.74 -7.71 10.98
C GLN A 59 5.52 -7.25 11.80
N LYS A 60 5.32 -5.94 11.94
CA LYS A 60 4.14 -5.37 12.61
C LYS A 60 2.83 -5.83 11.97
N LEU A 61 2.79 -5.88 10.63
CA LEU A 61 1.61 -6.34 9.88
C LEU A 61 1.33 -7.82 10.14
N LYS A 62 2.38 -8.66 10.17
CA LYS A 62 2.26 -10.08 10.52
C LYS A 62 1.71 -10.26 11.94
N GLU A 63 2.26 -9.54 12.91
CA GLU A 63 1.76 -9.55 14.30
C GLU A 63 0.28 -9.09 14.38
N ALA A 64 -0.11 -8.10 13.57
CA ALA A 64 -1.50 -7.65 13.52
C ALA A 64 -2.44 -8.73 13.00
N TYR A 65 -2.06 -9.47 11.95
CA TYR A 65 -2.82 -10.62 11.45
C TYR A 65 -2.89 -11.76 12.48
N GLN A 66 -1.79 -12.03 13.17
CA GLN A 66 -1.75 -13.09 14.22
C GLN A 66 -2.71 -12.76 15.37
N LYS A 67 -2.81 -11.50 15.80
CA LYS A 67 -3.81 -11.06 16.79
C LYS A 67 -5.26 -11.25 16.33
N LEU A 68 -5.50 -11.34 15.01
CA LEU A 68 -6.81 -11.64 14.42
C LEU A 68 -7.03 -13.16 14.21
N GLY A 69 -6.10 -14.01 14.66
CA GLY A 69 -6.17 -15.46 14.49
C GLY A 69 -5.88 -15.94 13.06
N SER A 70 -5.19 -15.13 12.27
CA SER A 70 -4.71 -15.41 10.92
C SER A 70 -3.19 -15.29 10.88
N ASP A 71 -2.58 -15.42 9.70
CA ASP A 71 -1.16 -15.14 9.54
C ASP A 71 -0.87 -14.42 8.23
N LEU A 72 0.21 -13.61 8.20
CA LEU A 72 0.78 -13.06 6.97
C LEU A 72 1.88 -14.01 6.49
N TRP A 73 1.69 -14.64 5.34
CA TRP A 73 2.77 -15.43 4.73
C TRP A 73 3.76 -14.51 4.04
N VAL A 74 5.02 -14.61 4.42
CA VAL A 74 6.08 -13.74 3.91
C VAL A 74 7.08 -14.56 3.11
N PHE A 75 7.27 -14.15 1.85
CA PHE A 75 8.17 -14.80 0.90
C PHE A 75 9.33 -13.87 0.52
N TYR A 76 10.42 -14.46 0.05
CA TYR A 76 11.54 -13.77 -0.58
C TYR A 76 11.84 -14.44 -1.91
N GLY A 77 11.65 -13.75 -3.02
CA GLY A 77 11.83 -14.33 -4.35
C GLY A 77 11.17 -13.52 -5.46
N ASN A 78 10.99 -14.16 -6.60
CA ASN A 78 10.34 -13.56 -7.77
C ASN A 78 8.80 -13.76 -7.70
N PRO A 79 7.98 -12.70 -7.70
CA PRO A 79 6.52 -12.82 -7.69
C PRO A 79 5.96 -13.63 -8.88
N LEU A 80 6.62 -13.60 -10.03
CA LEU A 80 6.22 -14.35 -11.23
C LEU A 80 6.33 -15.88 -11.05
N GLU A 81 7.14 -16.34 -10.11
CA GLU A 81 7.30 -17.74 -9.77
C GLU A 81 6.45 -18.13 -8.56
N ILE A 82 6.46 -17.27 -7.53
CA ILE A 82 5.80 -17.55 -6.25
C ILE A 82 4.28 -17.59 -6.40
N LEU A 83 3.67 -16.59 -7.06
CA LEU A 83 2.21 -16.51 -7.13
C LEU A 83 1.58 -17.67 -7.92
N PRO A 84 2.04 -18.01 -9.15
CA PRO A 84 1.46 -19.14 -9.89
C PRO A 84 1.64 -20.48 -9.17
N LYS A 85 2.79 -20.69 -8.52
CA LYS A 85 3.05 -21.88 -7.73
C LYS A 85 2.14 -21.97 -6.50
N LEU A 86 2.02 -20.87 -5.76
CA LEU A 86 1.20 -20.81 -4.55
C LEU A 86 -0.29 -21.01 -4.86
N THR A 87 -0.80 -20.42 -5.96
CA THR A 87 -2.19 -20.59 -6.37
C THR A 87 -2.50 -22.03 -6.75
N GLU A 88 -1.58 -22.74 -7.40
CA GLU A 88 -1.73 -24.13 -7.77
C GLU A 88 -1.62 -25.07 -6.56
N GLU A 89 -0.58 -24.95 -5.74
CA GLU A 89 -0.32 -25.85 -4.59
C GLU A 89 -1.37 -25.74 -3.48
N LYS A 90 -1.97 -24.57 -3.30
CA LYS A 90 -2.93 -24.29 -2.22
C LYS A 90 -4.37 -24.07 -2.74
N GLU A 91 -4.59 -24.27 -4.03
CA GLU A 91 -5.90 -24.19 -4.69
C GLU A 91 -6.62 -22.85 -4.47
N PHE A 92 -5.93 -21.72 -4.79
CA PHE A 92 -6.56 -20.42 -4.75
C PHE A 92 -7.21 -20.06 -6.09
N ASP A 93 -8.45 -19.55 -6.03
CA ASP A 93 -9.26 -19.16 -7.19
C ASP A 93 -8.92 -17.76 -7.69
N SER A 94 -8.38 -16.91 -6.82
CA SER A 94 -8.09 -15.51 -7.17
C SER A 94 -6.99 -14.89 -6.34
N VAL A 95 -6.37 -13.84 -6.90
CA VAL A 95 -5.37 -12.99 -6.27
C VAL A 95 -5.85 -11.55 -6.30
N PHE A 96 -5.93 -10.92 -5.14
CA PHE A 96 -6.25 -9.50 -4.99
C PHE A 96 -5.01 -8.72 -4.57
N THR A 97 -4.90 -7.48 -5.06
CA THR A 97 -3.83 -6.56 -4.68
C THR A 97 -4.27 -5.11 -4.86
N ASN A 98 -3.57 -4.16 -4.26
CA ASN A 98 -3.72 -2.75 -4.60
C ASN A 98 -2.79 -2.41 -5.77
N ARG A 99 -3.25 -1.53 -6.68
CA ARG A 99 -2.48 -1.15 -7.87
C ARG A 99 -1.22 -0.38 -7.48
N ASP A 100 -0.17 -0.61 -8.23
CA ASP A 100 1.06 0.18 -8.23
C ASP A 100 1.23 0.80 -9.62
N TYR A 101 1.81 1.99 -9.70
CA TYR A 101 1.88 2.80 -10.92
C TYR A 101 3.31 2.91 -11.48
N GLU A 102 4.28 2.34 -10.79
CA GLU A 102 5.68 2.30 -11.25
C GLU A 102 5.81 1.40 -12.49
N PRO A 103 6.66 1.76 -13.47
CA PRO A 103 6.78 1.00 -14.73
C PRO A 103 7.02 -0.49 -14.52
N TYR A 104 7.97 -0.86 -13.66
CA TYR A 104 8.23 -2.26 -13.32
C TYR A 104 6.99 -2.97 -12.75
N ALA A 105 6.25 -2.30 -11.87
CA ALA A 105 5.05 -2.88 -11.27
C ALA A 105 3.94 -3.12 -12.29
N LEU A 106 3.76 -2.21 -13.26
CA LEU A 106 2.78 -2.35 -14.34
C LEU A 106 3.12 -3.54 -15.25
N GLU A 107 4.38 -3.70 -15.63
CA GLU A 107 4.85 -4.83 -16.45
C GLU A 107 4.71 -6.17 -15.71
N ARG A 108 5.19 -6.21 -14.46
CA ARG A 108 5.07 -7.38 -13.58
C ARG A 108 3.60 -7.80 -13.42
N ASP A 109 2.71 -6.84 -13.08
CA ASP A 109 1.30 -7.11 -12.83
C ASP A 109 0.59 -7.62 -14.10
N LYS A 110 0.95 -7.09 -15.27
CA LYS A 110 0.47 -7.60 -16.57
C LYS A 110 0.90 -9.05 -16.79
N THR A 111 2.17 -9.35 -16.58
CA THR A 111 2.71 -10.71 -16.75
C THR A 111 2.05 -11.70 -15.76
N ILE A 112 1.86 -11.29 -14.49
CA ILE A 112 1.15 -12.10 -13.48
C ILE A 112 -0.29 -12.34 -13.92
N PHE A 113 -0.98 -11.30 -14.40
CA PHE A 113 -2.36 -11.44 -14.90
C PHE A 113 -2.46 -12.49 -16.00
N ASP A 114 -1.55 -12.44 -17.00
CA ASP A 114 -1.55 -13.38 -18.11
C ASP A 114 -1.25 -14.83 -17.64
N LEU A 115 -0.27 -14.99 -16.74
CA LEU A 115 0.10 -16.28 -16.15
C LEU A 115 -1.06 -16.91 -15.34
N LEU A 116 -1.69 -16.12 -14.46
CA LEU A 116 -2.79 -16.60 -13.62
C LEU A 116 -4.04 -16.91 -14.46
N LYS A 117 -4.34 -16.09 -15.46
CA LYS A 117 -5.43 -16.32 -16.40
C LYS A 117 -5.28 -17.65 -17.14
N SER A 118 -4.06 -18.02 -17.55
CA SER A 118 -3.81 -19.32 -18.20
C SER A 118 -4.09 -20.53 -17.30
N LYS A 119 -4.13 -20.30 -15.98
CA LYS A 119 -4.44 -21.30 -14.94
C LYS A 119 -5.87 -21.18 -14.39
N ASN A 120 -6.74 -20.37 -15.02
CA ASN A 120 -8.09 -20.04 -14.56
C ASN A 120 -8.14 -19.41 -13.15
N VAL A 121 -7.11 -18.66 -12.77
CA VAL A 121 -7.04 -17.89 -11.53
C VAL A 121 -7.28 -16.42 -11.85
N GLU A 122 -8.20 -15.78 -11.16
CA GLU A 122 -8.52 -14.36 -11.36
C GLU A 122 -7.48 -13.45 -10.70
N PHE A 123 -7.17 -12.31 -11.33
CA PHE A 123 -6.27 -11.28 -10.74
C PHE A 123 -6.97 -9.92 -10.67
N HIS A 124 -7.13 -9.40 -9.46
CA HIS A 124 -7.89 -8.19 -9.18
C HIS A 124 -7.02 -7.09 -8.57
N GLY A 125 -6.98 -5.93 -9.24
CA GLY A 125 -6.34 -4.72 -8.70
C GLY A 125 -7.36 -3.71 -8.18
N ALA A 126 -7.13 -3.14 -6.99
CA ALA A 126 -7.92 -2.03 -6.43
C ALA A 126 -7.11 -0.73 -6.40
N LYS A 127 -7.79 0.43 -6.46
CA LYS A 127 -7.19 1.73 -6.20
C LYS A 127 -7.11 1.95 -4.69
N ASP A 128 -5.92 2.21 -4.16
CA ASP A 128 -5.71 2.44 -2.73
C ASP A 128 -4.67 3.51 -2.43
N HIS A 129 -3.61 3.56 -3.22
CA HIS A 129 -2.41 4.34 -2.97
C HIS A 129 -2.57 5.83 -3.30
N VAL A 130 -3.57 6.18 -4.10
CA VAL A 130 -3.91 7.52 -4.59
C VAL A 130 -5.41 7.77 -4.45
N ILE A 131 -5.81 9.04 -4.41
CA ILE A 131 -7.23 9.43 -4.40
C ILE A 131 -7.81 9.33 -5.83
N PHE A 132 -7.10 9.89 -6.81
CA PHE A 132 -7.42 9.74 -8.22
C PHE A 132 -6.33 8.95 -8.94
N GLU A 133 -6.71 8.10 -9.88
CA GLU A 133 -5.75 7.32 -10.66
C GLU A 133 -5.92 7.53 -12.16
N LYS A 134 -4.84 7.31 -12.91
CA LYS A 134 -4.85 7.30 -14.38
C LYS A 134 -5.52 8.56 -14.97
N ASN A 135 -6.64 8.35 -15.64
CA ASN A 135 -7.36 9.37 -16.40
C ASN A 135 -8.50 10.02 -15.59
N GLU A 136 -8.53 9.85 -14.28
CA GLU A 136 -9.62 10.39 -13.46
C GLU A 136 -9.56 11.93 -13.37
N VAL A 137 -8.37 12.54 -13.46
CA VAL A 137 -8.22 14.02 -13.50
C VAL A 137 -7.39 14.42 -14.71
N LEU A 138 -8.07 14.76 -15.81
CA LEU A 138 -7.48 15.22 -17.06
C LEU A 138 -7.98 16.59 -17.44
N LYS A 139 -7.26 17.27 -18.35
CA LYS A 139 -7.74 18.44 -19.06
C LYS A 139 -8.95 18.09 -19.91
N ASP A 140 -9.69 19.11 -20.37
CA ASP A 140 -10.87 18.90 -21.21
C ASP A 140 -10.52 18.32 -22.60
N ASP A 141 -9.27 18.46 -23.04
CA ASP A 141 -8.72 17.81 -24.25
C ASP A 141 -8.22 16.36 -24.03
N GLY A 142 -8.44 15.80 -22.82
CA GLY A 142 -8.05 14.43 -22.46
C GLY A 142 -6.56 14.26 -22.12
N LYS A 143 -5.76 15.34 -22.08
CA LYS A 143 -4.33 15.28 -21.76
C LYS A 143 -4.07 15.49 -20.27
N PRO A 144 -2.96 14.98 -19.74
CA PRO A 144 -2.56 15.22 -18.35
C PRO A 144 -2.22 16.70 -18.12
N TYR A 145 -2.41 17.15 -16.89
CA TYR A 145 -1.95 18.46 -16.46
C TYR A 145 -0.43 18.45 -16.28
N THR A 146 0.21 19.55 -16.69
CA THR A 146 1.65 19.79 -16.52
C THR A 146 1.95 20.92 -15.53
N VAL A 147 0.92 21.59 -15.02
CA VAL A 147 1.01 22.71 -14.08
C VAL A 147 0.09 22.41 -12.90
N PHE A 148 0.59 22.62 -11.69
CA PHE A 148 -0.11 22.27 -10.45
C PHE A 148 -1.43 23.03 -10.25
N THR A 149 -1.44 24.36 -10.42
CA THR A 149 -2.60 25.18 -10.08
C THR A 149 -3.89 24.75 -10.81
N PRO A 150 -3.91 24.54 -12.13
CA PRO A 150 -5.11 24.06 -12.81
C PRO A 150 -5.41 22.58 -12.45
N TYR A 151 -4.39 21.74 -12.21
CA TYR A 151 -4.55 20.38 -11.74
C TYR A 151 -5.26 20.33 -10.39
N SER A 152 -4.73 21.04 -9.40
CA SER A 152 -5.28 21.04 -8.03
C SER A 152 -6.71 21.62 -8.01
N ARG A 153 -7.04 22.60 -8.83
CA ARG A 153 -8.42 23.11 -8.97
C ARG A 153 -9.38 22.04 -9.50
N LYS A 154 -9.00 21.32 -10.56
CA LYS A 154 -9.82 20.25 -11.14
C LYS A 154 -9.94 19.08 -10.16
N TRP A 155 -8.84 18.72 -9.49
CA TRP A 155 -8.77 17.67 -8.46
C TRP A 155 -9.74 17.99 -7.31
N LYS A 156 -9.67 19.19 -6.72
CA LYS A 156 -10.56 19.63 -5.64
C LYS A 156 -12.03 19.70 -6.06
N ALA A 157 -12.30 20.19 -7.27
CA ALA A 157 -13.66 20.26 -7.80
C ALA A 157 -14.30 18.86 -8.01
N LYS A 158 -13.49 17.84 -8.24
CA LYS A 158 -13.94 16.45 -8.40
C LYS A 158 -14.06 15.71 -7.08
N LEU A 159 -13.32 16.13 -6.06
CA LEU A 159 -13.30 15.48 -4.76
C LEU A 159 -14.68 15.54 -4.10
N ASN A 160 -15.13 14.40 -3.60
CA ASN A 160 -16.33 14.26 -2.80
C ASN A 160 -16.20 13.04 -1.86
N ASP A 161 -17.20 12.79 -1.03
CA ASP A 161 -17.19 11.72 -0.01
C ASP A 161 -16.97 10.32 -0.59
N TYR A 162 -17.36 10.09 -1.84
CA TYR A 162 -17.13 8.80 -2.52
C TYR A 162 -15.63 8.48 -2.65
N TYR A 163 -14.79 9.47 -2.97
CA TYR A 163 -13.35 9.28 -3.13
C TYR A 163 -12.61 9.17 -1.80
N LEU A 164 -13.19 9.70 -0.74
CA LEU A 164 -12.65 9.65 0.62
C LEU A 164 -13.31 8.58 1.51
N PHE A 165 -14.13 7.70 0.92
CA PHE A 165 -14.81 6.65 1.67
C PHE A 165 -13.81 5.70 2.34
N THR A 166 -14.08 5.35 3.61
CA THR A 166 -13.28 4.39 4.37
C THR A 166 -13.72 2.97 4.06
N TYR A 167 -12.80 2.12 3.64
CA TYR A 167 -13.05 0.71 3.43
C TYR A 167 -13.05 -0.04 4.75
N SER A 168 -14.24 -0.34 5.27
CA SER A 168 -14.43 -1.03 6.57
C SER A 168 -14.05 -2.51 6.46
N VAL A 169 -12.76 -2.80 6.51
CA VAL A 169 -12.18 -4.16 6.48
C VAL A 169 -12.68 -4.98 7.66
N GLU A 170 -12.87 -4.34 8.81
CA GLU A 170 -13.27 -4.92 10.09
C GLU A 170 -14.54 -5.76 10.00
N LYS A 171 -15.47 -5.38 9.11
CA LYS A 171 -16.75 -6.10 8.90
C LYS A 171 -16.55 -7.50 8.32
N TYR A 172 -15.43 -7.78 7.69
CA TYR A 172 -15.19 -9.01 6.92
C TYR A 172 -13.98 -9.81 7.43
N LEU A 173 -13.37 -9.44 8.56
CA LEU A 173 -12.21 -10.14 9.14
C LEU A 173 -12.48 -11.63 9.45
N GLY A 174 -13.75 -12.01 9.59
CA GLY A 174 -14.16 -13.41 9.73
C GLY A 174 -13.74 -14.28 8.55
N ASN A 175 -13.56 -13.68 7.36
CA ASN A 175 -13.15 -14.36 6.13
C ASN A 175 -11.62 -14.45 5.96
N LEU A 176 -10.82 -14.01 6.93
CA LEU A 176 -9.40 -14.30 6.96
C LEU A 176 -9.16 -15.79 7.11
N ASN A 177 -8.17 -16.32 6.41
CA ASN A 177 -7.71 -17.69 6.60
C ASN A 177 -7.29 -17.86 8.06
N LYS A 178 -7.89 -18.85 8.75
CA LYS A 178 -7.64 -19.13 10.16
C LYS A 178 -6.50 -20.12 10.32
N GLY A 179 -5.72 -19.92 11.35
CA GLY A 179 -4.54 -20.70 11.66
C GLY A 179 -3.25 -19.91 11.42
N ILE A 180 -2.28 -20.19 12.25
CA ILE A 180 -0.93 -19.66 12.15
C ILE A 180 -0.10 -20.78 11.52
N GLU A 181 0.11 -20.73 10.22
CA GLU A 181 1.14 -21.56 9.60
C GLU A 181 2.49 -20.89 9.88
N GLU A 182 3.43 -21.64 10.43
CA GLU A 182 4.81 -21.16 10.60
C GLU A 182 5.53 -21.06 9.25
N VAL A 183 5.08 -20.17 8.39
CA VAL A 183 5.90 -19.75 7.27
C VAL A 183 7.05 -18.93 7.85
N LYS A 184 8.24 -19.53 7.80
CA LYS A 184 9.45 -18.98 8.42
C LYS A 184 9.78 -17.62 7.84
N PHE A 185 9.57 -16.56 8.62
CA PHE A 185 9.94 -15.22 8.24
C PHE A 185 11.47 -15.11 8.18
N LEU A 186 12.02 -14.91 6.98
CA LEU A 186 13.47 -14.79 6.80
C LEU A 186 13.99 -13.50 7.44
N SER A 187 15.11 -13.57 8.14
CA SER A 187 15.79 -12.39 8.65
C SER A 187 16.39 -11.57 7.51
N LEU A 188 16.57 -10.26 7.75
CA LEU A 188 17.23 -9.36 6.79
C LEU A 188 18.60 -9.88 6.36
N GLN A 189 19.40 -10.39 7.32
CA GLN A 189 20.72 -10.94 7.03
C GLN A 189 20.66 -12.13 6.07
N LYS A 190 19.65 -13.02 6.20
CA LYS A 190 19.44 -14.12 5.24
C LYS A 190 19.02 -13.66 3.86
N MET A 191 18.38 -12.47 3.77
CA MET A 191 18.08 -11.81 2.50
C MET A 191 19.27 -10.98 1.98
N GLY A 192 20.40 -10.94 2.72
CA GLY A 192 21.61 -10.22 2.36
C GLY A 192 21.62 -8.73 2.73
N PHE A 193 20.71 -8.27 3.61
CA PHE A 193 20.63 -6.88 4.03
C PHE A 193 21.05 -6.68 5.48
N SER A 194 21.53 -5.46 5.79
CA SER A 194 21.83 -5.02 7.14
C SER A 194 20.57 -4.71 7.92
N ASP A 195 20.54 -5.07 9.21
CA ASP A 195 19.52 -4.69 10.18
C ASP A 195 19.88 -3.46 11.01
N VAL A 196 21.01 -2.81 10.70
CA VAL A 196 21.47 -1.61 11.41
C VAL A 196 20.64 -0.41 10.97
N GLN A 197 19.91 0.18 11.89
CA GLN A 197 19.17 1.41 11.68
C GLN A 197 20.11 2.61 11.83
N LEU A 198 20.34 3.37 10.74
CA LEU A 198 21.26 4.51 10.71
C LEU A 198 20.64 5.79 11.28
N PHE A 199 19.31 5.90 11.25
CA PHE A 199 18.56 7.05 11.77
C PHE A 199 17.15 6.62 12.18
N PRO A 200 16.50 7.31 13.13
CA PRO A 200 15.14 6.99 13.53
C PRO A 200 14.16 7.21 12.36
N PHE A 201 13.27 6.25 12.14
CA PHE A 201 12.20 6.43 11.18
C PHE A 201 11.16 7.41 11.72
N PRO A 202 10.52 8.22 10.85
CA PRO A 202 9.43 9.09 11.25
C PRO A 202 8.29 8.28 11.89
N LYS A 203 7.48 8.95 12.73
CA LYS A 203 6.24 8.37 13.24
C LYS A 203 5.19 8.31 12.13
N ASP A 204 4.31 7.32 12.20
CA ASP A 204 3.19 7.10 11.27
C ASP A 204 1.93 7.93 11.60
N VAL A 205 2.07 8.87 12.50
CA VAL A 205 1.00 9.79 12.94
C VAL A 205 1.48 11.23 12.86
N THR A 206 0.55 12.13 12.60
CA THR A 206 0.76 13.57 12.69
C THR A 206 -0.33 14.20 13.57
N SER A 207 -0.01 15.29 14.22
CA SER A 207 -0.98 15.99 15.07
C SER A 207 -1.82 16.99 14.26
N ASP A 208 -3.05 17.22 14.73
CA ASP A 208 -3.90 18.29 14.16
C ASP A 208 -3.23 19.66 14.24
N ASP A 209 -2.48 19.95 15.31
CA ASP A 209 -1.73 21.20 15.45
C ASP A 209 -0.69 21.39 14.34
N LEU A 210 0.04 20.33 14.00
CA LEU A 210 1.00 20.39 12.90
C LEU A 210 0.31 20.67 11.58
N ILE A 211 -0.80 19.98 11.29
CA ILE A 211 -1.56 20.20 10.05
C ILE A 211 -2.17 21.60 10.02
N LYS A 212 -2.82 22.05 11.10
CA LYS A 212 -3.43 23.40 11.20
C LYS A 212 -2.44 24.54 10.95
N ASN A 213 -1.21 24.39 11.43
CA ASN A 213 -0.18 25.43 11.32
C ASN A 213 0.86 25.14 10.23
N TYR A 214 0.56 24.23 9.31
CA TYR A 214 1.51 23.77 8.32
C TYR A 214 2.01 24.89 7.40
N ASP A 215 1.12 25.73 6.88
CA ASP A 215 1.44 26.87 6.03
C ASP A 215 2.35 27.90 6.71
N LEU A 216 2.18 28.09 8.02
CA LEU A 216 2.96 29.02 8.83
C LEU A 216 4.36 28.49 9.17
N ARG A 217 4.52 27.17 9.29
CA ARG A 217 5.73 26.54 9.86
C ARG A 217 6.61 25.83 8.83
N ARG A 218 6.05 25.33 7.71
CA ARG A 218 6.74 24.46 6.75
C ARG A 218 8.02 25.05 6.13
N ASN A 219 8.09 26.37 6.02
CA ASN A 219 9.20 27.06 5.37
C ASN A 219 10.38 27.39 6.32
N PHE A 220 10.25 27.07 7.59
CA PHE A 220 11.27 27.35 8.60
C PHE A 220 12.02 26.08 9.01
N PRO A 221 13.25 25.84 8.51
CA PRO A 221 14.00 24.60 8.83
C PRO A 221 14.29 24.40 10.33
N SER A 222 14.30 25.48 11.12
CA SER A 222 14.51 25.43 12.57
C SER A 222 13.27 25.00 13.36
N VAL A 223 12.11 24.87 12.69
CA VAL A 223 10.83 24.49 13.31
C VAL A 223 10.43 23.11 12.81
N GLU A 224 9.96 22.24 13.71
CA GLU A 224 9.32 20.97 13.30
C GLU A 224 7.94 21.21 12.70
N GLY A 225 7.92 21.77 11.49
CA GLY A 225 6.71 22.20 10.77
C GLY A 225 6.26 21.23 9.67
N THR A 226 6.91 20.06 9.50
CA THR A 226 6.58 19.08 8.47
C THR A 226 6.25 17.73 9.06
N SER A 227 5.29 17.01 8.46
CA SER A 227 4.79 15.73 8.98
C SER A 227 5.78 14.57 8.83
N ARG A 228 6.73 14.66 7.89
CA ARG A 228 7.67 13.58 7.52
C ARG A 228 6.98 12.26 7.14
N LEU A 229 5.71 12.32 6.71
CA LEU A 229 4.90 11.13 6.36
C LEU A 229 5.22 10.51 5.00
N SER A 230 6.17 11.04 4.24
CA SER A 230 6.46 10.60 2.86
C SER A 230 6.78 9.10 2.78
N VAL A 231 7.56 8.54 3.71
CA VAL A 231 7.86 7.11 3.75
C VAL A 231 6.61 6.27 4.06
N HIS A 232 5.76 6.74 4.95
CA HIS A 232 4.50 6.07 5.31
C HIS A 232 3.51 6.07 4.16
N LEU A 233 3.36 7.20 3.46
CA LEU A 233 2.55 7.29 2.25
C LEU A 233 3.14 6.47 1.09
N ARG A 234 4.48 6.39 0.97
CA ARG A 234 5.17 5.58 -0.03
C ARG A 234 4.88 4.10 0.13
N PHE A 235 4.89 3.59 1.36
CA PHE A 235 4.69 2.17 1.65
C PHE A 235 3.30 1.84 2.21
N GLY A 236 2.40 2.83 2.21
CA GLY A 236 0.99 2.65 2.55
C GLY A 236 0.74 2.13 3.96
N THR A 237 1.61 2.50 4.92
CA THR A 237 1.43 2.15 6.34
C THR A 237 0.33 3.00 7.00
N ILE A 238 -0.08 4.09 6.32
CA ILE A 238 -1.20 4.96 6.67
C ILE A 238 -2.14 5.11 5.47
N SER A 239 -3.39 5.47 5.74
CA SER A 239 -4.38 5.73 4.68
C SER A 239 -4.25 7.14 4.12
N ILE A 240 -4.07 7.26 2.80
CA ILE A 240 -4.12 8.56 2.11
C ILE A 240 -5.51 9.19 2.19
N ARG A 241 -6.60 8.39 2.19
CA ARG A 241 -7.98 8.89 2.28
C ARG A 241 -8.26 9.51 3.65
N GLU A 242 -7.80 8.87 4.71
CA GLU A 242 -7.93 9.38 6.08
C GLU A 242 -7.15 10.69 6.26
N LEU A 243 -5.89 10.71 5.80
CA LEU A 243 -5.07 11.92 5.86
C LEU A 243 -5.63 13.06 5.00
N ALA A 244 -6.20 12.76 3.82
CA ALA A 244 -6.82 13.77 2.97
C ALA A 244 -8.10 14.34 3.60
N ARG A 245 -8.94 13.52 4.25
CA ARG A 245 -10.10 14.00 5.02
C ARG A 245 -9.66 14.96 6.12
N GLN A 246 -8.66 14.58 6.91
CA GLN A 246 -8.12 15.40 7.97
C GLN A 246 -7.57 16.74 7.42
N ALA A 247 -6.79 16.67 6.34
CA ALA A 247 -6.21 17.85 5.68
C ALA A 247 -7.27 18.80 5.13
N GLN A 248 -8.35 18.27 4.52
CA GLN A 248 -9.45 19.05 3.93
C GLN A 248 -10.12 19.97 4.97
N HIS A 249 -10.21 19.52 6.21
CA HIS A 249 -10.83 20.29 7.30
C HIS A 249 -9.85 21.22 8.04
N LEU A 250 -8.55 20.92 8.00
CA LEU A 250 -7.59 21.60 8.86
C LEU A 250 -6.71 22.63 8.13
N ASN A 251 -6.20 22.32 6.92
CA ASN A 251 -5.26 23.19 6.22
C ASN A 251 -5.18 22.88 4.73
N GLU A 252 -5.56 23.84 3.91
CA GLU A 252 -5.55 23.67 2.45
C GLU A 252 -4.14 23.51 1.88
N THR A 253 -3.14 24.17 2.46
CA THR A 253 -1.73 24.03 2.01
C THR A 253 -1.23 22.60 2.27
N PHE A 254 -1.58 21.98 3.38
CA PHE A 254 -1.24 20.58 3.63
C PHE A 254 -1.97 19.65 2.65
N LEU A 255 -3.24 19.89 2.35
CA LEU A 255 -3.98 19.14 1.33
C LEU A 255 -3.29 19.27 -0.06
N ASN A 256 -2.80 20.45 -0.42
CA ASN A 256 -2.09 20.65 -1.67
C ASN A 256 -0.83 19.77 -1.80
N GLU A 257 -0.11 19.51 -0.69
CA GLU A 257 1.04 18.58 -0.71
C GLU A 257 0.60 17.13 -0.96
N LEU A 258 -0.57 16.74 -0.49
CA LEU A 258 -1.14 15.42 -0.80
C LEU A 258 -1.57 15.32 -2.26
N ILE A 259 -2.09 16.42 -2.84
CA ILE A 259 -2.45 16.51 -4.27
C ILE A 259 -1.20 16.42 -5.17
N TRP A 260 -0.07 17.01 -4.74
CA TRP A 260 1.21 16.90 -5.45
C TRP A 260 1.71 15.45 -5.57
N ARG A 261 1.32 14.62 -4.63
CA ARG A 261 1.72 13.22 -4.58
C ARG A 261 0.85 12.35 -5.52
N ASP A 262 -0.41 12.73 -5.74
CA ASP A 262 -1.36 12.01 -6.59
C ASP A 262 -0.95 12.12 -8.08
#